data_4c6bc551e36ba3d315c2be3cef561afd
#
_entry.id   4c6bc551e36ba3d315c2be3cef561afd
#
_cell.length_a   1.000
_cell.length_b   1.000
_cell.length_c   1.000
_cell.angle_alpha   90.00
_cell.angle_beta   90.00
_cell.angle_gamma   90.00
#
_symmetry.space_group_name_H-M   'P 1'
#
loop_
_entity.id
_entity.type
_entity.pdbx_description
1 polymer ?
#
loop_
_entity_poly.entity_id
_entity_poly.type
_entity_poly.pdbx_seq_one_letter_code
_entity_poly.pdbx_strand_id
1 'polypeptide(L)'
;MTTVKFEVLKGQTLVDIHADDAEITFITKEGNSYKMYHDQDCCEDVRIDAVVGDWKDLLGNPLLMAEESTNHDNPPKNAERYLWTFYKLATIKGYVDIIWLGESNGYYSESVSLVKG
;
A
#
# COMPACT_ATOMS: atom_id res chain seq x y z
N MET A 1 2.37 11.93 13.53
CA MET A 1 1.82 10.90 12.61
C MET A 1 1.43 9.66 13.38
N THR A 2 0.33 9.06 13.02
CA THR A 2 -0.21 7.89 13.71
C THR A 2 -0.30 6.73 12.74
N THR A 3 0.29 5.58 13.12
CA THR A 3 0.14 4.35 12.34
C THR A 3 -1.29 3.83 12.46
N VAL A 4 -1.91 3.51 11.33
CA VAL A 4 -3.30 3.04 11.29
C VAL A 4 -3.39 1.78 10.46
N LYS A 5 -4.50 1.05 10.62
CA LYS A 5 -4.78 -0.12 9.79
C LYS A 5 -5.25 0.33 8.41
N PHE A 6 -4.91 -0.44 7.40
CA PHE A 6 -5.29 -0.11 6.02
C PHE A 6 -6.81 -0.01 5.86
N GLU A 7 -7.55 -0.81 6.56
CA GLU A 7 -9.01 -0.86 6.51
C GLU A 7 -9.67 0.45 6.96
N VAL A 8 -8.93 1.34 7.60
CA VAL A 8 -9.44 2.66 7.99
C VAL A 8 -9.89 3.48 6.76
N LEU A 9 -9.35 3.18 5.60
CA LEU A 9 -9.71 3.86 4.35
C LEU A 9 -11.10 3.47 3.84
N LYS A 10 -11.62 2.32 4.25
CA LYS A 10 -12.94 1.88 3.80
C LYS A 10 -14.03 2.86 4.22
N GLY A 11 -14.86 3.25 3.27
CA GLY A 11 -15.92 4.24 3.50
C GLY A 11 -15.49 5.68 3.30
N GLN A 12 -14.18 5.94 3.18
CA GLN A 12 -13.70 7.30 2.93
C GLN A 12 -13.66 7.59 1.44
N THR A 13 -13.82 8.86 1.09
CA THR A 13 -13.76 9.32 -0.30
C THR A 13 -12.42 9.98 -0.53
N LEU A 14 -11.65 9.48 -1.50
CA LEU A 14 -10.37 10.06 -1.88
C LEU A 14 -10.57 11.14 -2.93
N VAL A 15 -9.83 12.23 -2.81
CA VAL A 15 -9.85 13.33 -3.78
C VAL A 15 -8.54 13.47 -4.53
N ASP A 16 -7.45 12.88 -4.02
CA ASP A 16 -6.16 12.92 -4.68
C ASP A 16 -5.30 11.73 -4.24
N ILE A 17 -4.40 11.31 -5.12
CA ILE A 17 -3.45 10.23 -4.84
C ILE A 17 -2.12 10.61 -5.47
N HIS A 18 -1.05 10.57 -4.67
CA HIS A 18 0.31 10.79 -5.13
C HIS A 18 1.11 9.51 -4.92
N ALA A 19 1.64 8.94 -5.98
CA ALA A 19 2.34 7.66 -5.92
C ALA A 19 3.70 7.76 -6.61
N ASP A 20 4.72 7.16 -5.98
CA ASP A 20 6.02 6.90 -6.60
C ASP A 20 6.45 5.45 -6.29
N ASP A 21 7.71 5.12 -6.51
CA ASP A 21 8.20 3.75 -6.31
C ASP A 21 8.30 3.34 -4.85
N ALA A 22 8.33 4.31 -3.95
CA ALA A 22 8.64 4.08 -2.53
C ALA A 22 7.47 4.40 -1.61
N GLU A 23 6.52 5.25 -2.03
CA GLU A 23 5.42 5.64 -1.17
C GLU A 23 4.19 6.08 -1.95
N ILE A 24 3.03 5.98 -1.31
CA ILE A 24 1.76 6.41 -1.88
C ILE A 24 1.04 7.23 -0.82
N THR A 25 0.58 8.43 -1.19
CA THR A 25 -0.20 9.30 -0.31
C THR A 25 -1.63 9.40 -0.82
N PHE A 26 -2.58 9.11 0.06
CA PHE A 26 -4.00 9.22 -0.20
C PHE A 26 -4.55 10.44 0.52
N ILE A 27 -5.26 11.32 -0.18
CA ILE A 27 -5.87 12.52 0.41
C ILE A 27 -7.39 12.37 0.34
N THR A 28 -8.05 12.51 1.50
CA THR A 28 -9.48 12.34 1.62
C THR A 28 -10.22 13.66 1.41
N LYS A 29 -11.52 13.55 1.12
CA LYS A 29 -12.41 14.70 0.97
C LYS A 29 -12.44 15.59 2.22
N GLU A 30 -12.25 15.00 3.39
CA GLU A 30 -12.25 15.73 4.67
C GLU A 30 -10.92 16.41 4.98
N GLY A 31 -9.92 16.25 4.10
CA GLY A 31 -8.62 16.88 4.27
C GLY A 31 -7.60 16.04 5.05
N ASN A 32 -7.91 14.80 5.35
CA ASN A 32 -6.96 13.88 5.96
C ASN A 32 -6.01 13.30 4.92
N SER A 33 -4.75 13.11 5.29
CA SER A 33 -3.78 12.43 4.44
C SER A 33 -3.31 11.14 5.08
N TYR A 34 -3.11 10.14 4.25
CA TYR A 34 -2.61 8.83 4.67
C TYR A 34 -1.46 8.45 3.76
N LYS A 35 -0.32 8.09 4.35
CA LYS A 35 0.88 7.73 3.59
C LYS A 35 1.20 6.27 3.82
N MET A 36 1.33 5.53 2.71
CA MET A 36 1.75 4.14 2.68
C MET A 36 3.23 4.09 2.32
N TYR A 37 4.04 3.48 3.17
CA TYR A 37 5.49 3.41 2.95
C TYR A 37 6.11 2.31 3.80
N HIS A 38 7.36 1.98 3.51
CA HIS A 38 8.18 1.14 4.36
C HIS A 38 9.24 2.03 5.03
N ASP A 39 9.35 1.90 6.34
CA ASP A 39 10.40 2.61 7.10
C ASP A 39 11.71 1.84 6.91
N GLN A 40 12.53 2.32 5.98
CA GLN A 40 13.77 1.67 5.60
C GLN A 40 14.79 1.75 6.74
N ASP A 41 15.28 0.59 7.16
CA ASP A 41 16.22 0.51 8.28
C ASP A 41 17.66 0.37 7.78
N CYS A 42 18.00 -0.76 7.15
CA CYS A 42 19.37 -0.97 6.66
C CYS A 42 19.38 -1.79 5.37
N CYS A 43 19.15 -3.07 5.53
CA CYS A 43 19.58 -4.05 4.56
C CYS A 43 18.42 -4.82 3.95
N GLU A 44 17.24 -4.25 4.02
CA GLU A 44 16.06 -4.74 3.32
C GLU A 44 15.77 -3.85 2.11
N ASP A 45 15.07 -4.42 1.15
CA ASP A 45 14.54 -3.70 0.00
C ASP A 45 13.04 -3.95 -0.05
N VAL A 46 12.27 -2.93 0.26
CA VAL A 46 10.80 -2.99 0.25
C VAL A 46 10.29 -1.93 -0.70
N ARG A 47 9.63 -2.37 -1.76
CA ARG A 47 9.25 -1.48 -2.86
C ARG A 47 7.89 -1.88 -3.43
N ILE A 48 7.30 -0.95 -4.17
CA ILE A 48 6.11 -1.23 -4.97
C ILE A 48 6.54 -1.98 -6.22
N ASP A 49 6.08 -3.22 -6.36
CA ASP A 49 6.41 -4.07 -7.50
C ASP A 49 5.47 -3.80 -8.68
N ALA A 50 4.19 -3.63 -8.40
CA ALA A 50 3.20 -3.38 -9.44
C ALA A 50 1.98 -2.65 -8.89
N VAL A 51 1.30 -1.91 -9.77
CA VAL A 51 -0.01 -1.34 -9.51
C VAL A 51 -0.90 -1.76 -10.67
N VAL A 52 -2.01 -2.42 -10.35
CA VAL A 52 -2.97 -2.88 -11.34
C VAL A 52 -4.24 -2.08 -11.21
N GLY A 53 -4.65 -1.40 -12.28
CA GLY A 53 -5.82 -0.55 -12.29
C GLY A 53 -5.47 0.91 -12.51
N ASP A 54 -6.47 1.77 -12.48
CA ASP A 54 -6.32 3.21 -12.69
C ASP A 54 -6.67 3.95 -11.41
N TRP A 55 -5.74 4.78 -10.92
CA TRP A 55 -5.97 5.59 -9.72
C TRP A 55 -7.23 6.44 -9.81
N LYS A 56 -7.60 6.88 -11.01
CA LYS A 56 -8.78 7.71 -11.22
C LYS A 56 -10.07 7.02 -10.81
N ASP A 57 -10.11 5.69 -10.88
CA ASP A 57 -11.28 4.91 -10.49
C ASP A 57 -11.50 4.92 -8.97
N LEU A 58 -10.50 5.33 -8.20
CA LEU A 58 -10.62 5.46 -6.76
C LEU A 58 -11.06 6.84 -6.29
N LEU A 59 -11.07 7.84 -7.18
CA LEU A 59 -11.34 9.22 -6.79
C LEU A 59 -12.82 9.57 -6.87
N GLY A 60 -13.29 10.37 -5.91
CA GLY A 60 -14.61 10.98 -5.95
C GLY A 60 -15.77 10.12 -5.42
N ASN A 61 -15.51 8.87 -5.05
CA ASN A 61 -16.53 7.97 -4.52
C ASN A 61 -16.00 7.25 -3.29
N PRO A 62 -16.88 6.89 -2.33
CA PRO A 62 -16.42 6.17 -1.14
C PRO A 62 -15.76 4.84 -1.49
N LEU A 63 -14.71 4.51 -0.78
CA LEU A 63 -14.06 3.21 -0.92
C LEU A 63 -14.98 2.12 -0.38
N LEU A 64 -15.33 1.19 -1.24
CA LEU A 64 -16.16 0.03 -0.89
C LEU A 64 -15.32 -1.09 -0.31
N MET A 65 -14.03 -1.10 -0.64
CA MET A 65 -13.09 -2.11 -0.20
C MET A 65 -11.75 -1.47 0.09
N ALA A 66 -11.13 -1.86 1.20
CA ALA A 66 -9.76 -1.51 1.55
C ALA A 66 -9.21 -2.68 2.37
N GLU A 67 -8.48 -3.58 1.70
CA GLU A 67 -8.03 -4.83 2.30
C GLU A 67 -6.53 -5.01 2.12
N GLU A 68 -5.89 -5.62 3.11
CA GLU A 68 -4.48 -5.96 3.09
C GLU A 68 -4.34 -7.47 3.25
N SER A 69 -3.47 -8.08 2.44
CA SER A 69 -3.12 -9.48 2.60
C SER A 69 -1.63 -9.67 2.30
N THR A 70 -1.06 -10.73 2.88
CA THR A 70 0.35 -11.06 2.66
C THR A 70 0.49 -12.52 2.28
N ASN A 71 1.56 -12.84 1.54
CA ASN A 71 1.93 -14.22 1.31
C ASN A 71 3.43 -14.36 0.98
N HIS A 72 3.90 -15.60 0.97
CA HIS A 72 5.28 -15.96 0.68
C HIS A 72 5.39 -16.85 -0.58
N ASP A 73 4.37 -16.82 -1.43
CA ASP A 73 4.37 -17.58 -2.67
C ASP A 73 5.21 -16.86 -3.74
N ASN A 74 5.67 -17.59 -4.74
CA ASN A 74 6.43 -17.04 -5.86
C ASN A 74 7.68 -16.26 -5.43
N PRO A 75 8.66 -16.94 -4.78
CA PRO A 75 9.85 -16.25 -4.28
C PRO A 75 10.61 -15.54 -5.40
N PRO A 76 11.10 -14.31 -5.13
CA PRO A 76 11.99 -13.63 -6.05
C PRO A 76 13.31 -14.37 -6.15
N LYS A 77 13.99 -14.19 -7.27
CA LYS A 77 15.27 -14.85 -7.52
C LYS A 77 16.32 -14.32 -6.55
N ASN A 78 17.04 -15.24 -5.90
CA ASN A 78 18.15 -14.92 -4.99
C ASN A 78 17.75 -14.22 -3.69
N ALA A 79 16.48 -14.19 -3.32
CA ALA A 79 16.06 -13.63 -2.06
C ALA A 79 16.24 -14.64 -0.93
N GLU A 80 16.89 -14.23 0.17
CA GLU A 80 16.99 -15.06 1.38
C GLU A 80 15.67 -15.09 2.12
N ARG A 81 15.01 -13.95 2.19
CA ARG A 81 13.70 -13.79 2.80
C ARG A 81 12.90 -12.77 2.02
N TYR A 82 11.62 -13.03 1.84
CA TYR A 82 10.76 -12.14 1.08
C TYR A 82 9.34 -12.17 1.65
N LEU A 83 8.59 -11.08 1.35
CA LEU A 83 7.19 -10.97 1.70
C LEU A 83 6.47 -10.20 0.60
N TRP A 84 5.41 -10.78 0.07
CA TRP A 84 4.48 -10.09 -0.81
C TRP A 84 3.36 -9.49 0.04
N THR A 85 3.07 -8.21 -0.15
CA THR A 85 1.93 -7.55 0.49
C THR A 85 1.02 -6.99 -0.59
N PHE A 86 -0.25 -7.35 -0.51
CA PHE A 86 -1.26 -6.95 -1.48
C PHE A 86 -2.26 -6.03 -0.82
N TYR A 87 -2.53 -4.88 -1.44
CA TYR A 87 -3.54 -3.95 -1.00
C TYR A 87 -4.60 -3.83 -2.08
N LYS A 88 -5.85 -4.04 -1.71
CA LYS A 88 -6.99 -3.96 -2.63
C LYS A 88 -7.87 -2.79 -2.25
N LEU A 89 -8.09 -1.90 -3.20
CA LEU A 89 -8.96 -0.74 -3.06
C LEU A 89 -9.99 -0.78 -4.18
N ALA A 90 -11.25 -0.50 -3.85
CA ALA A 90 -12.30 -0.48 -4.86
C ALA A 90 -13.33 0.59 -4.55
N THR A 91 -13.86 1.20 -5.61
CA THR A 91 -15.03 2.06 -5.57
C THR A 91 -16.05 1.52 -6.55
N ILE A 92 -17.18 2.22 -6.68
CA ILE A 92 -18.19 1.86 -7.68
C ILE A 92 -17.65 1.95 -9.12
N LYS A 93 -16.57 2.71 -9.34
CA LYS A 93 -16.00 2.91 -10.68
C LYS A 93 -15.01 1.80 -11.08
N GLY A 94 -14.41 1.14 -10.12
CA GLY A 94 -13.41 0.12 -10.41
C GLY A 94 -12.54 -0.19 -9.20
N TYR A 95 -11.43 -0.88 -9.46
CA TYR A 95 -10.53 -1.30 -8.38
C TYR A 95 -9.08 -1.03 -8.75
N VAL A 96 -8.24 -0.98 -7.70
CA VAL A 96 -6.78 -0.90 -7.86
C VAL A 96 -6.16 -1.90 -6.88
N ASP A 97 -5.23 -2.69 -7.38
CA ASP A 97 -4.40 -3.57 -6.56
C ASP A 97 -2.99 -2.99 -6.51
N ILE A 98 -2.47 -2.84 -5.30
CA ILE A 98 -1.10 -2.39 -5.07
C ILE A 98 -0.31 -3.58 -4.55
N ILE A 99 0.77 -3.91 -5.22
CA ILE A 99 1.58 -5.08 -4.89
C ILE A 99 2.95 -4.61 -4.44
N TRP A 100 3.28 -4.88 -3.17
CA TRP A 100 4.58 -4.59 -2.58
C TRP A 100 5.39 -5.88 -2.47
N LEU A 101 6.68 -5.78 -2.75
CA LEU A 101 7.63 -6.87 -2.51
C LEU A 101 8.68 -6.39 -1.52
N GLY A 102 8.83 -7.12 -0.43
CA GLY A 102 9.89 -6.90 0.53
C GLY A 102 10.89 -8.04 0.50
N GLU A 103 12.16 -7.70 0.45
CA GLU A 103 13.28 -8.65 0.49
C GLU A 103 14.23 -8.23 1.60
N SER A 104 14.72 -9.19 2.37
CA SER A 104 15.69 -8.92 3.43
C SER A 104 16.57 -10.13 3.68
N ASN A 105 17.54 -9.96 4.60
CA ASN A 105 18.36 -11.07 5.08
C ASN A 105 17.70 -11.80 6.26
N GLY A 106 16.45 -11.52 6.57
CA GLY A 106 15.72 -12.10 7.70
C GLY A 106 15.86 -11.33 8.99
N TYR A 107 16.68 -10.29 9.02
CA TYR A 107 16.93 -9.47 10.21
C TYR A 107 16.04 -8.25 10.29
N TYR A 108 15.62 -7.72 9.14
CA TYR A 108 14.85 -6.49 9.03
C TYR A 108 13.45 -6.77 8.54
N SER A 109 12.53 -5.88 8.90
CA SER A 109 11.12 -6.00 8.52
C SER A 109 10.91 -5.76 7.03
N GLU A 110 10.07 -6.56 6.40
CA GLU A 110 9.59 -6.35 5.03
C GLU A 110 8.19 -5.75 4.98
N SER A 111 7.67 -5.27 6.11
CA SER A 111 6.30 -4.79 6.21
C SER A 111 6.13 -3.36 5.72
N VAL A 112 4.93 -3.06 5.24
CA VAL A 112 4.50 -1.74 4.79
C VAL A 112 3.64 -1.12 5.87
N SER A 113 3.81 0.18 6.10
CA SER A 113 3.04 0.92 7.11
C SER A 113 2.12 1.92 6.44
N LEU A 114 0.97 2.17 7.07
CA LEU A 114 0.09 3.28 6.70
C LEU A 114 0.03 4.24 7.89
N VAL A 115 0.35 5.49 7.64
CA VAL A 115 0.30 6.52 8.68
C VAL A 115 -0.66 7.63 8.30
N LYS A 116 -1.38 8.14 9.29
CA LYS A 116 -2.25 9.29 9.13
C LYS A 116 -1.46 10.55 9.51
N GLY A 117 -1.35 11.44 8.54
CA GLY A 117 -0.66 12.71 8.71
C GLY A 117 -1.51 13.82 9.26
#